data_eed9a2606947d6eac56dd41d763ab0eb
#
_entry.id   eed9a2606947d6eac56dd41d763ab0eb
#
_cell.length_a   1.000
_cell.length_b   1.000
_cell.length_c   1.000
_cell.angle_alpha   90.00
_cell.angle_beta   90.00
_cell.angle_gamma   90.00
#
_symmetry.space_group_name_H-M   'P 1'
#
loop_
_entity.id
_entity.type
_entity.pdbx_description
1 polymer ?
#
loop_
_entity_poly.entity_id
_entity_poly.type
_entity_poly.pdbx_seq_one_letter_code
_entity_poly.pdbx_strand_id
1 'polypeptide(L)'
;MTVSDVSSRMSIFLKRLFDISLALSMLIVCIPLLLYCYWLVWREHDGSVFFKQERIGRYGKPFMMYKFRSMTMDAEYQGPALYQPGKDTRLTAAGAFLRAHHLDELPQLWNILCGDMSFVGPRPERQFYIDRIMIRDPRYAQLYAIRPGVTSYATLYNGYTDTMEKMLMRLKWDLYYLHHRSWRLDFHILSTTFRYMIVGKKF
;
A
#
# COMPACT_ATOMS: atom_id res chain seq x y z
N MET A 1 15.01 -18.20 16.22
CA MET A 1 15.45 -17.81 14.89
C MET A 1 15.33 -16.32 14.79
N THR A 2 16.41 -15.58 14.79
CA THR A 2 16.40 -14.12 14.69
C THR A 2 16.13 -13.73 13.22
N VAL A 3 15.40 -12.62 13.01
CA VAL A 3 15.07 -12.08 11.68
C VAL A 3 16.31 -11.82 10.81
N SER A 4 17.50 -11.79 11.44
CA SER A 4 18.81 -11.63 10.77
C SER A 4 19.25 -12.83 9.93
N ASP A 5 18.73 -14.03 10.19
CA ASP A 5 19.17 -15.24 9.49
C ASP A 5 18.46 -15.51 8.16
N VAL A 6 17.37 -14.81 7.87
CA VAL A 6 16.49 -15.13 6.73
C VAL A 6 16.82 -14.34 5.46
N SER A 7 17.67 -13.34 5.56
CA SER A 7 17.99 -12.52 4.38
C SER A 7 19.47 -12.17 4.33
N SER A 8 20.21 -12.88 3.50
CA SER A 8 21.57 -12.45 3.15
C SER A 8 21.54 -11.01 2.62
N ARG A 9 22.57 -10.21 2.91
CA ARG A 9 22.69 -8.82 2.40
C ARG A 9 22.51 -8.72 0.88
N MET A 10 22.90 -9.76 0.16
CA MET A 10 22.73 -9.87 -1.29
C MET A 10 21.27 -10.02 -1.71
N SER A 11 20.46 -10.74 -0.95
CA SER A 11 19.02 -10.86 -1.22
C SER A 11 18.27 -9.53 -1.05
N ILE A 12 18.63 -8.70 -0.07
CA ILE A 12 18.07 -7.36 0.15
C ILE A 12 18.45 -6.40 -0.99
N PHE A 13 19.71 -6.46 -1.44
CA PHE A 13 20.20 -5.63 -2.54
C PHE A 13 19.50 -5.99 -3.86
N LEU A 14 19.43 -7.27 -4.19
CA LEU A 14 18.77 -7.74 -5.40
C LEU A 14 17.28 -7.41 -5.40
N LYS A 15 16.60 -7.56 -4.26
CA LYS A 15 15.22 -7.13 -4.09
C LYS A 15 15.05 -5.63 -4.38
N ARG A 16 15.97 -4.81 -3.88
CA ARG A 16 15.93 -3.36 -4.09
C ARG A 16 16.15 -3.01 -5.56
N LEU A 17 17.10 -3.66 -6.22
CA LEU A 17 17.36 -3.47 -7.64
C LEU A 17 16.13 -3.84 -8.47
N PHE A 18 15.50 -4.97 -8.18
CA PHE A 18 14.25 -5.39 -8.80
C PHE A 18 13.13 -4.36 -8.61
N ASP A 19 12.92 -3.89 -7.37
CA ASP A 19 11.89 -2.89 -7.06
C ASP A 19 12.12 -1.60 -7.87
N ILE A 20 13.35 -1.09 -7.93
CA ILE A 20 13.69 0.13 -8.71
C ILE A 20 13.45 -0.10 -10.20
N SER A 21 13.98 -1.19 -10.76
CA SER A 21 13.88 -1.48 -12.19
C SER A 21 12.43 -1.63 -12.62
N LEU A 22 11.62 -2.38 -11.85
CA LEU A 22 10.21 -2.58 -12.13
C LEU A 22 9.42 -1.27 -11.98
N ALA A 23 9.67 -0.48 -10.93
CA ALA A 23 8.99 0.80 -10.72
C ALA A 23 9.28 1.80 -11.84
N LEU A 24 10.55 1.88 -12.28
CA LEU A 24 10.95 2.76 -13.39
C LEU A 24 10.29 2.32 -14.70
N SER A 25 10.32 1.02 -15.01
CA SER A 25 9.66 0.47 -16.20
C SER A 25 8.15 0.74 -16.18
N MET A 26 7.49 0.51 -15.04
CA MET A 26 6.06 0.78 -14.91
C MET A 26 5.74 2.27 -15.03
N LEU A 27 6.54 3.16 -14.46
CA LEU A 27 6.34 4.61 -14.62
C LEU A 27 6.40 5.02 -16.10
N ILE A 28 7.38 4.52 -16.85
CA ILE A 28 7.52 4.82 -18.29
C ILE A 28 6.32 4.28 -19.07
N VAL A 29 5.97 3.01 -18.88
CA VAL A 29 4.86 2.36 -19.61
C VAL A 29 3.51 2.97 -19.24
N CYS A 30 3.32 3.36 -17.99
CA CYS A 30 2.06 3.90 -17.50
C CYS A 30 1.94 5.43 -17.66
N ILE A 31 2.89 6.14 -18.31
CA ILE A 31 2.78 7.60 -18.54
C ILE A 31 1.42 8.00 -19.12
N PRO A 32 0.90 7.40 -20.20
CA PRO A 32 -0.40 7.80 -20.74
C PRO A 32 -1.55 7.60 -19.73
N LEU A 33 -1.52 6.50 -18.99
CA LEU A 33 -2.50 6.21 -17.95
C LEU A 33 -2.40 7.19 -16.76
N LEU A 34 -1.18 7.53 -16.34
CA LEU A 34 -0.94 8.52 -15.28
C LEU A 34 -1.47 9.91 -15.69
N LEU A 35 -1.23 10.32 -16.93
CA LEU A 35 -1.75 11.58 -17.46
C LEU A 35 -3.28 11.56 -17.54
N TYR A 36 -3.88 10.45 -17.92
CA TYR A 36 -5.33 10.28 -17.92
C TYR A 36 -5.92 10.36 -16.51
N CYS A 37 -5.35 9.65 -15.55
CA CYS A 37 -5.77 9.72 -14.13
C CYS A 37 -5.60 11.14 -13.57
N TYR A 38 -4.48 11.79 -13.88
CA TYR A 38 -4.24 13.18 -13.50
C TYR A 38 -5.34 14.10 -14.03
N TRP A 39 -5.66 14.00 -15.32
CA TRP A 39 -6.71 14.79 -15.96
C TRP A 39 -8.09 14.52 -15.35
N LEU A 40 -8.43 13.26 -15.07
CA LEU A 40 -9.71 12.89 -14.45
C LEU A 40 -9.91 13.58 -13.10
N VAL A 41 -8.87 13.57 -12.25
CA VAL A 41 -8.95 14.21 -10.91
C VAL A 41 -8.89 15.72 -11.02
N TRP A 42 -8.06 16.25 -11.92
CA TRP A 42 -7.92 17.70 -12.13
C TRP A 42 -9.23 18.36 -12.55
N ARG A 43 -9.99 17.74 -13.42
CA ARG A 43 -11.27 18.27 -13.93
C ARG A 43 -12.38 18.35 -12.87
N GLU A 44 -12.22 17.74 -11.72
CA GLU A 44 -13.19 17.86 -10.62
C GLU A 44 -13.11 19.21 -9.91
N HIS A 45 -12.03 19.97 -10.11
CA HIS A 45 -11.79 21.31 -9.53
C HIS A 45 -11.92 21.38 -8.00
N ASP A 46 -11.76 20.27 -7.30
CA ASP A 46 -11.92 20.16 -5.85
C ASP A 46 -10.55 20.08 -5.12
N GLY A 47 -9.56 20.90 -5.54
CA GLY A 47 -8.25 21.02 -4.90
C GLY A 47 -7.14 20.19 -5.53
N SER A 48 -6.16 19.74 -4.73
CA SER A 48 -4.96 19.05 -5.23
C SER A 48 -5.29 17.70 -5.91
N VAL A 49 -4.63 17.43 -7.06
CA VAL A 49 -4.74 16.15 -7.76
C VAL A 49 -4.12 15.00 -6.97
N PHE A 50 -3.05 15.28 -6.22
CA PHE A 50 -2.39 14.28 -5.39
C PHE A 50 -2.81 14.41 -3.94
N PHE A 51 -3.14 13.29 -3.35
CA PHE A 51 -3.31 13.10 -1.92
C PHE A 51 -2.01 12.60 -1.31
N LYS A 52 -1.62 13.22 -0.19
CA LYS A 52 -0.42 12.87 0.58
C LYS A 52 -0.84 12.52 1.99
N GLN A 53 -0.36 11.38 2.49
CA GLN A 53 -0.68 10.96 3.85
C GLN A 53 0.56 10.35 4.52
N GLU A 54 0.85 10.81 5.73
CA GLU A 54 1.92 10.23 6.52
C GLU A 54 1.60 8.78 6.90
N ARG A 55 2.57 7.91 6.70
CA ARG A 55 2.55 6.50 7.06
C ARG A 55 3.86 6.12 7.73
N ILE A 56 3.84 5.04 8.50
CA ILE A 56 5.03 4.52 9.16
C ILE A 56 5.64 3.42 8.29
N GLY A 57 6.92 3.59 8.00
CA GLY A 57 7.71 2.70 7.16
C GLY A 57 8.74 1.89 7.92
N ARG A 58 9.78 1.49 7.19
CA ARG A 58 10.89 0.70 7.74
C ARG A 58 11.58 1.45 8.87
N TYR A 59 11.97 0.70 9.92
CA TYR A 59 12.58 1.22 11.16
C TYR A 59 11.67 2.16 11.96
N GLY A 60 10.36 2.10 11.75
CA GLY A 60 9.43 3.00 12.42
C GLY A 60 9.51 4.46 11.93
N LYS A 61 10.18 4.72 10.79
CA LYS A 61 10.33 6.09 10.28
C LYS A 61 9.09 6.51 9.50
N PRO A 62 8.56 7.71 9.74
CA PRO A 62 7.46 8.25 8.95
C PRO A 62 7.91 8.58 7.52
N PHE A 63 7.01 8.44 6.57
CA PHE A 63 7.18 8.86 5.18
C PHE A 63 5.85 9.34 4.60
N MET A 64 5.90 10.15 3.54
CA MET A 64 4.71 10.62 2.84
C MET A 64 4.33 9.68 1.73
N MET A 65 3.22 8.98 1.89
CA MET A 65 2.65 8.10 0.85
C MET A 65 1.84 8.93 -0.15
N TYR A 66 2.09 8.74 -1.43
CA TYR A 66 1.41 9.45 -2.52
C TYR A 66 0.30 8.60 -3.13
N LYS A 67 -0.84 9.25 -3.41
CA LYS A 67 -1.96 8.67 -4.17
C LYS A 67 -2.58 9.76 -5.07
N PHE A 68 -3.36 9.35 -6.05
CA PHE A 68 -4.34 10.25 -6.63
C PHE A 68 -5.44 10.52 -5.60
N ARG A 69 -5.93 11.77 -5.53
CA ARG A 69 -7.08 12.10 -4.70
C ARG A 69 -8.30 11.32 -5.20
N SER A 70 -8.96 10.64 -4.29
CA SER A 70 -10.16 9.84 -4.54
C SER A 70 -11.33 10.19 -3.62
N MET A 71 -11.12 11.14 -2.70
CA MET A 71 -12.12 11.63 -1.77
C MET A 71 -12.15 13.15 -1.77
N THR A 72 -13.24 13.73 -1.29
CA THR A 72 -13.38 15.17 -1.09
C THR A 72 -12.33 15.71 -0.13
N MET A 73 -12.04 17.02 -0.20
CA MET A 73 -10.98 17.63 0.61
C MET A 73 -11.27 17.58 2.11
N ASP A 74 -12.52 17.53 2.49
CA ASP A 74 -13.01 17.47 3.88
C ASP A 74 -13.21 16.03 4.40
N ALA A 75 -12.83 15.01 3.62
CA ALA A 75 -13.10 13.59 3.90
C ALA A 75 -12.62 13.10 5.28
N GLU A 76 -11.63 13.77 5.88
CA GLU A 76 -11.10 13.46 7.21
C GLU A 76 -11.24 14.63 8.20
N TYR A 77 -12.18 15.55 7.98
CA TYR A 77 -12.41 16.69 8.87
C TYR A 77 -12.69 16.26 10.32
N GLN A 78 -13.37 15.13 10.51
CA GLN A 78 -13.66 14.54 11.82
C GLN A 78 -12.54 13.61 12.35
N GLY A 79 -11.40 13.57 11.66
CA GLY A 79 -10.26 12.73 12.02
C GLY A 79 -10.12 11.46 11.17
N PRO A 80 -9.17 10.59 11.55
CA PRO A 80 -8.86 9.38 10.80
C PRO A 80 -10.03 8.42 10.71
N ALA A 81 -10.55 8.18 9.51
CA ALA A 81 -11.65 7.26 9.27
C ALA A 81 -11.25 6.15 8.29
N LEU A 82 -11.70 4.93 8.55
CA LEU A 82 -11.50 3.79 7.66
C LEU A 82 -12.44 3.89 6.45
N TYR A 83 -11.98 3.39 5.32
CA TYR A 83 -12.78 3.32 4.10
C TYR A 83 -13.86 2.24 4.24
N GLN A 84 -15.10 2.58 3.88
CA GLN A 84 -16.25 1.67 3.90
C GLN A 84 -16.70 1.36 2.47
N PRO A 85 -16.31 0.20 1.90
CA PRO A 85 -16.65 -0.15 0.53
C PRO A 85 -18.17 -0.11 0.27
N GLY A 86 -18.58 0.60 -0.80
CA GLY A 86 -19.99 0.69 -1.23
C GLY A 86 -20.88 1.60 -0.39
N LYS A 87 -20.38 2.17 0.72
CA LYS A 87 -21.14 3.07 1.62
C LYS A 87 -20.44 4.40 1.87
N ASP A 88 -19.23 4.58 1.34
CA ASP A 88 -18.42 5.75 1.63
C ASP A 88 -18.84 6.94 0.75
N THR A 89 -19.54 7.89 1.34
CA THR A 89 -20.05 9.08 0.66
C THR A 89 -18.97 10.13 0.36
N ARG A 90 -17.75 9.94 0.88
CA ARG A 90 -16.63 10.86 0.68
C ARG A 90 -15.96 10.71 -0.69
N LEU A 91 -16.31 9.64 -1.43
CA LEU A 91 -15.72 9.41 -2.76
C LEU A 91 -16.19 10.46 -3.77
N THR A 92 -15.23 10.98 -4.53
CA THR A 92 -15.55 11.74 -5.75
C THR A 92 -15.89 10.78 -6.91
N ALA A 93 -16.46 11.29 -7.99
CA ALA A 93 -16.79 10.47 -9.15
C ALA A 93 -15.54 9.84 -9.80
N ALA A 94 -14.47 10.64 -10.00
CA ALA A 94 -13.18 10.13 -10.46
C ALA A 94 -12.57 9.18 -9.42
N GLY A 95 -12.68 9.51 -8.14
CA GLY A 95 -12.17 8.70 -7.05
C GLY A 95 -12.80 7.32 -6.96
N ALA A 96 -14.10 7.21 -7.19
CA ALA A 96 -14.80 5.93 -7.24
C ALA A 96 -14.25 5.05 -8.38
N PHE A 97 -14.05 5.62 -9.57
CA PHE A 97 -13.45 4.94 -10.72
C PHE A 97 -12.00 4.51 -10.41
N LEU A 98 -11.16 5.43 -9.93
CA LEU A 98 -9.75 5.15 -9.64
C LEU A 98 -9.59 4.03 -8.61
N ARG A 99 -10.38 4.05 -7.53
CA ARG A 99 -10.35 3.00 -6.50
C ARG A 99 -10.86 1.66 -6.97
N ALA A 100 -11.91 1.65 -7.81
CA ALA A 100 -12.42 0.40 -8.38
C ALA A 100 -11.37 -0.35 -9.20
N HIS A 101 -10.40 0.38 -9.78
CA HIS A 101 -9.34 -0.16 -10.61
C HIS A 101 -7.95 -0.10 -9.95
N HIS A 102 -7.86 0.30 -8.67
CA HIS A 102 -6.60 0.51 -7.93
C HIS A 102 -5.63 1.51 -8.60
N LEU A 103 -6.13 2.39 -9.46
CA LEU A 103 -5.34 3.39 -10.18
C LEU A 103 -4.93 4.55 -9.27
N ASP A 104 -5.68 4.78 -8.19
CA ASP A 104 -5.34 5.78 -7.18
C ASP A 104 -3.99 5.53 -6.52
N GLU A 105 -3.50 4.30 -6.51
CA GLU A 105 -2.23 3.90 -5.89
C GLU A 105 -1.00 3.99 -6.82
N LEU A 106 -1.19 4.28 -8.14
CA LEU A 106 -0.07 4.41 -9.09
C LEU A 106 1.02 5.41 -8.66
N PRO A 107 0.73 6.55 -8.02
CA PRO A 107 1.78 7.45 -7.54
C PRO A 107 2.71 6.84 -6.49
N GLN A 108 2.36 5.72 -5.84
CA GLN A 108 3.24 5.01 -4.91
C GLN A 108 4.48 4.41 -5.61
N LEU A 109 4.49 4.28 -6.95
CA LEU A 109 5.71 3.96 -7.70
C LEU A 109 6.83 4.94 -7.39
N TRP A 110 6.51 6.21 -7.14
CA TRP A 110 7.48 7.20 -6.67
C TRP A 110 8.03 6.87 -5.28
N ASN A 111 7.19 6.44 -4.34
CA ASN A 111 7.65 6.00 -3.02
C ASN A 111 8.59 4.77 -3.12
N ILE A 112 8.34 3.88 -4.09
CA ILE A 112 9.27 2.78 -4.34
C ILE A 112 10.62 3.34 -4.81
N LEU A 113 10.65 4.26 -5.77
CA LEU A 113 11.92 4.84 -6.26
C LEU A 113 12.67 5.61 -5.18
N CYS A 114 11.98 6.34 -4.30
CA CYS A 114 12.57 7.04 -3.15
C CYS A 114 13.13 6.07 -2.09
N GLY A 115 12.64 4.82 -2.06
CA GLY A 115 13.10 3.82 -1.10
C GLY A 115 12.24 3.69 0.16
N ASP A 116 11.13 4.41 0.21
CA ASP A 116 10.15 4.32 1.31
C ASP A 116 9.39 3.00 1.27
N MET A 117 9.10 2.51 0.06
CA MET A 117 8.28 1.34 -0.18
C MET A 117 8.98 0.30 -1.06
N SER A 118 8.39 -0.88 -1.15
CA SER A 118 8.67 -2.00 -2.05
C SER A 118 7.38 -2.38 -2.78
N PHE A 119 7.46 -3.16 -3.85
CA PHE A 119 6.24 -3.73 -4.44
C PHE A 119 5.53 -4.66 -3.48
N VAL A 120 6.27 -5.55 -2.80
CA VAL A 120 5.72 -6.52 -1.86
C VAL A 120 6.26 -6.26 -0.46
N GLY A 121 5.34 -6.13 0.50
CA GLY A 121 5.64 -5.90 1.90
C GLY A 121 4.36 -5.70 2.72
N PRO A 122 4.45 -5.56 4.05
CA PRO A 122 3.30 -5.23 4.87
C PRO A 122 2.70 -3.88 4.45
N ARG A 123 1.37 -3.75 4.52
CA ARG A 123 0.72 -2.49 4.16
C ARG A 123 1.09 -1.39 5.15
N PRO A 124 1.54 -0.20 4.70
CA PRO A 124 1.90 0.89 5.60
C PRO A 124 0.66 1.44 6.32
N GLU A 125 0.75 1.58 7.64
CA GLU A 125 -0.32 2.12 8.47
C GLU A 125 0.00 3.51 9.03
N ARG A 126 -1.04 4.21 9.46
CA ARG A 126 -0.98 5.49 10.18
C ARG A 126 -0.61 5.21 11.65
N GLN A 127 0.19 6.10 12.26
CA GLN A 127 0.56 5.97 13.67
C GLN A 127 -0.67 5.79 14.57
N PHE A 128 -1.73 6.53 14.30
CA PHE A 128 -3.00 6.42 15.02
C PHE A 128 -3.57 4.99 15.12
N TYR A 129 -3.47 4.20 14.06
CA TYR A 129 -3.93 2.80 14.09
C TYR A 129 -2.87 1.86 14.66
N ILE A 130 -1.60 2.14 14.40
CA ILE A 130 -0.48 1.37 14.93
C ILE A 130 -0.51 1.34 16.46
N ASP A 131 -0.73 2.49 17.10
CA ASP A 131 -0.79 2.58 18.57
C ASP A 131 -1.89 1.66 19.12
N ARG A 132 -3.04 1.63 18.48
CA ARG A 132 -4.15 0.76 18.87
C ARG A 132 -3.89 -0.72 18.63
N ILE A 133 -3.21 -1.05 17.52
CA ILE A 133 -2.80 -2.42 17.20
C ILE A 133 -1.76 -2.89 18.22
N MET A 134 -0.76 -2.07 18.52
CA MET A 134 0.34 -2.43 19.42
C MET A 134 -0.10 -2.65 20.87
N ILE A 135 -1.16 -1.99 21.34
CA ILE A 135 -1.78 -2.27 22.63
C ILE A 135 -2.30 -3.72 22.68
N ARG A 136 -2.82 -4.25 21.56
CA ARG A 136 -3.41 -5.59 21.48
C ARG A 136 -2.43 -6.66 21.04
N ASP A 137 -1.48 -6.30 20.18
CA ASP A 137 -0.46 -7.21 19.65
C ASP A 137 0.85 -6.46 19.38
N PRO A 138 1.78 -6.44 20.35
CA PRO A 138 3.08 -5.76 20.24
C PRO A 138 3.98 -6.32 19.12
N ARG A 139 3.65 -7.51 18.57
CA ARG A 139 4.40 -8.10 17.44
C ARG A 139 4.37 -7.24 16.18
N TYR A 140 3.46 -6.27 16.11
CA TYR A 140 3.44 -5.29 14.99
C TYR A 140 4.81 -4.64 14.79
N ALA A 141 5.57 -4.38 15.85
CA ALA A 141 6.91 -3.79 15.78
C ALA A 141 7.89 -4.60 14.90
N GLN A 142 7.68 -5.90 14.73
CA GLN A 142 8.51 -6.74 13.86
C GLN A 142 8.41 -6.32 12.39
N LEU A 143 7.28 -5.76 11.96
CA LEU A 143 7.07 -5.31 10.59
C LEU A 143 8.01 -4.16 10.20
N TYR A 144 8.51 -3.41 11.16
CA TYR A 144 9.49 -2.35 10.92
C TYR A 144 10.85 -2.86 10.39
N ALA A 145 11.10 -4.16 10.43
CA ALA A 145 12.32 -4.76 9.87
C ALA A 145 12.43 -4.60 8.35
N ILE A 146 11.30 -4.46 7.65
CA ILE A 146 11.25 -4.40 6.19
C ILE A 146 10.49 -3.18 5.68
N ARG A 147 10.67 -2.85 4.39
CA ARG A 147 9.89 -1.80 3.74
C ARG A 147 8.43 -2.22 3.61
N PRO A 148 7.47 -1.31 3.81
CA PRO A 148 6.08 -1.56 3.48
C PRO A 148 5.91 -1.76 1.97
N GLY A 149 4.84 -2.46 1.59
CA GLY A 149 4.54 -2.80 0.20
C GLY A 149 3.34 -2.05 -0.37
N VAL A 150 3.32 -1.92 -1.71
CA VAL A 150 2.12 -1.52 -2.45
C VAL A 150 1.10 -2.66 -2.38
N THR A 151 1.56 -3.90 -2.52
CA THR A 151 0.77 -5.10 -2.25
C THR A 151 1.37 -5.91 -1.11
N SER A 152 0.56 -6.74 -0.45
CA SER A 152 0.97 -7.59 0.67
C SER A 152 0.38 -9.00 0.55
N TYR A 153 0.97 -9.94 1.27
CA TYR A 153 0.37 -11.26 1.43
C TYR A 153 -1.03 -11.17 2.06
N ALA A 154 -1.19 -10.27 3.02
CA ALA A 154 -2.48 -10.01 3.65
C ALA A 154 -3.53 -9.50 2.66
N THR A 155 -3.16 -8.70 1.66
CA THR A 155 -4.08 -8.20 0.63
C THR A 155 -4.78 -9.33 -0.12
N LEU A 156 -4.14 -10.48 -0.30
CA LEU A 156 -4.73 -11.62 -1.01
C LEU A 156 -5.85 -12.34 -0.24
N TYR A 157 -5.83 -12.25 1.10
CA TYR A 157 -6.66 -13.10 1.96
C TYR A 157 -7.56 -12.35 2.92
N ASN A 158 -7.26 -11.07 3.21
CA ASN A 158 -7.95 -10.32 4.28
C ASN A 158 -9.03 -9.35 3.75
N GLY A 159 -8.99 -8.99 2.47
CA GLY A 159 -9.87 -7.97 1.91
C GLY A 159 -9.69 -6.58 2.56
N TYR A 160 -10.71 -5.74 2.49
CA TYR A 160 -10.70 -4.42 3.12
C TYR A 160 -10.61 -4.51 4.64
N THR A 161 -9.75 -3.67 5.22
CA THR A 161 -9.49 -3.63 6.66
C THR A 161 -10.24 -2.43 7.26
N ASP A 162 -11.50 -2.65 7.60
CA ASP A 162 -12.45 -1.66 8.11
C ASP A 162 -12.76 -1.82 9.61
N THR A 163 -12.22 -2.86 10.26
CA THR A 163 -12.38 -3.09 11.71
C THR A 163 -11.03 -3.43 12.36
N MET A 164 -10.97 -3.32 13.69
CA MET A 164 -9.77 -3.67 14.46
C MET A 164 -9.46 -5.18 14.36
N GLU A 165 -10.47 -6.02 14.32
CA GLU A 165 -10.32 -7.47 14.17
C GLU A 165 -9.65 -7.81 12.84
N LYS A 166 -10.08 -7.15 11.75
CA LYS A 166 -9.44 -7.29 10.44
C LYS A 166 -8.02 -6.72 10.41
N MET A 167 -7.73 -5.66 11.17
CA MET A 167 -6.36 -5.15 11.32
C MET A 167 -5.46 -6.18 12.01
N LEU A 168 -5.94 -6.83 13.06
CA LEU A 168 -5.20 -7.88 13.75
C LEU A 168 -5.05 -9.14 12.89
N MET A 169 -6.06 -9.47 12.08
CA MET A 169 -5.95 -10.57 11.11
C MET A 169 -4.92 -10.24 10.03
N ARG A 170 -4.92 -8.99 9.51
CA ARG A 170 -3.90 -8.53 8.56
C ARG A 170 -2.51 -8.62 9.16
N LEU A 171 -2.33 -8.22 10.42
CA LEU A 171 -1.06 -8.36 11.11
C LEU A 171 -0.55 -9.80 11.10
N LYS A 172 -1.42 -10.79 11.33
CA LYS A 172 -1.02 -12.22 11.28
C LYS A 172 -0.48 -12.62 9.91
N TRP A 173 -1.14 -12.19 8.82
CA TRP A 173 -0.68 -12.47 7.46
C TRP A 173 0.61 -11.73 7.10
N ASP A 174 0.77 -10.47 7.54
CA ASP A 174 1.98 -9.70 7.33
C ASP A 174 3.16 -10.26 8.13
N LEU A 175 2.94 -10.77 9.36
CA LEU A 175 3.94 -11.51 10.11
C LEU A 175 4.30 -12.85 9.45
N TYR A 176 3.31 -13.56 8.92
CA TYR A 176 3.59 -14.77 8.13
C TYR A 176 4.50 -14.45 6.95
N TYR A 177 4.17 -13.41 6.17
CA TYR A 177 5.03 -12.97 5.09
C TYR A 177 6.44 -12.61 5.57
N LEU A 178 6.57 -11.86 6.67
CA LEU A 178 7.86 -11.47 7.22
C LEU A 178 8.78 -12.67 7.50
N HIS A 179 8.22 -13.76 8.04
CA HIS A 179 8.97 -14.96 8.40
C HIS A 179 9.22 -15.92 7.23
N HIS A 180 8.43 -15.87 6.16
CA HIS A 180 8.51 -16.78 5.01
C HIS A 180 8.95 -16.08 3.71
N ARG A 181 9.50 -14.86 3.81
CA ARG A 181 9.94 -14.08 2.65
C ARG A 181 10.84 -14.88 1.73
N SER A 182 10.48 -14.89 0.45
CA SER A 182 11.27 -15.50 -0.62
C SER A 182 10.88 -14.88 -1.96
N TRP A 183 11.75 -14.96 -2.96
CA TRP A 183 11.43 -14.57 -4.32
C TRP A 183 10.18 -15.27 -4.87
N ARG A 184 10.04 -16.56 -4.57
CA ARG A 184 8.87 -17.33 -4.99
C ARG A 184 7.58 -16.76 -4.40
N LEU A 185 7.60 -16.37 -3.12
CA LEU A 185 6.44 -15.77 -2.46
C LEU A 185 6.13 -14.39 -3.00
N ASP A 186 7.16 -13.55 -3.24
CA ASP A 186 7.00 -12.23 -3.84
C ASP A 186 6.37 -12.32 -5.24
N PHE A 187 6.87 -13.19 -6.11
CA PHE A 187 6.29 -13.42 -7.44
C PHE A 187 4.86 -13.96 -7.37
N HIS A 188 4.56 -14.84 -6.43
CA HIS A 188 3.20 -15.33 -6.21
C HIS A 188 2.26 -14.18 -5.83
N ILE A 189 2.66 -13.31 -4.89
CA ILE A 189 1.87 -12.15 -4.48
C ILE A 189 1.64 -11.20 -5.66
N LEU A 190 2.70 -10.85 -6.39
CA LEU A 190 2.61 -9.93 -7.53
C LEU A 190 1.69 -10.48 -8.64
N SER A 191 1.89 -11.74 -9.04
CA SER A 191 1.08 -12.36 -10.11
C SER A 191 -0.38 -12.50 -9.71
N THR A 192 -0.65 -12.84 -8.45
CA THR A 192 -2.03 -12.97 -7.94
C THR A 192 -2.70 -11.60 -7.84
N THR A 193 -1.99 -10.58 -7.34
CA THR A 193 -2.49 -9.19 -7.30
C THR A 193 -2.83 -8.72 -8.71
N PHE A 194 -1.95 -8.92 -9.68
CA PHE A 194 -2.18 -8.53 -11.07
C PHE A 194 -3.40 -9.24 -11.67
N ARG A 195 -3.54 -10.55 -11.44
CA ARG A 195 -4.75 -11.29 -11.87
C ARG A 195 -6.02 -10.73 -11.26
N TYR A 196 -6.01 -10.39 -9.97
CA TYR A 196 -7.18 -9.83 -9.30
C TYR A 196 -7.55 -8.46 -9.86
N MET A 197 -6.57 -7.63 -10.19
CA MET A 197 -6.81 -6.33 -10.86
C MET A 197 -7.48 -6.51 -12.23
N ILE A 198 -7.03 -7.50 -13.04
CA ILE A 198 -7.62 -7.77 -14.36
C ILE A 198 -9.04 -8.31 -14.24
N VAL A 199 -9.28 -9.25 -13.31
CA VAL A 199 -10.60 -9.89 -13.13
C VAL A 199 -11.56 -8.97 -12.37
N GLY A 200 -11.09 -7.84 -11.83
CA GLY A 200 -11.91 -6.90 -11.07
C GLY A 200 -12.32 -7.44 -9.69
N LYS A 201 -11.55 -8.38 -9.13
CA LYS A 201 -11.80 -8.86 -7.78
C LYS A 201 -11.41 -7.75 -6.79
N LYS A 202 -12.36 -7.34 -5.95
CA LYS A 202 -12.10 -6.37 -4.87
C LYS A 202 -11.31 -7.05 -3.75
N PHE A 203 -10.25 -6.39 -3.30
CA PHE A 203 -9.44 -6.81 -2.16
C PHE A 203 -10.01 -6.27 -0.85
#